data_7941c4a8758ee262079d7b9173e93bd3
#
_entry.id   7941c4a8758ee262079d7b9173e93bd3
#
_cell.length_a   1.000
_cell.length_b   1.000
_cell.length_c   1.000
_cell.angle_alpha   90.00
_cell.angle_beta   90.00
_cell.angle_gamma   90.00
#
_symmetry.space_group_name_H-M   'P 1'
#
loop_
_entity.id
_entity.type
_entity.pdbx_description
1 polymer ?
#
loop_
_entity_poly.entity_id
_entity_poly.type
_entity_poly.pdbx_seq_one_letter_code
_entity_poly.pdbx_strand_id
1 'polypeptide(L)'
;MATEFASRAAKYRHNKEYEGIVRNALKDIFGEPLASSVVFHIGGTESIMDPSLFEKKIRLVFGPGADLILDYVAKKLENPRKRIVRK
;
A
#
# COMPACT_ATOMS: atom_id res chain seq x y z
N MET A 1 11.72 -12.35 -6.64
CA MET A 1 11.65 -12.28 -5.25
C MET A 1 10.68 -11.28 -4.77
N ALA A 2 10.05 -11.62 -3.75
CA ALA A 2 9.04 -10.73 -3.24
C ALA A 2 9.64 -9.43 -2.80
N THR A 3 8.86 -8.39 -2.77
CA THR A 3 9.31 -7.11 -2.34
C THR A 3 9.53 -7.06 -0.86
N GLU A 4 9.11 -8.07 -0.15
CA GLU A 4 9.20 -8.10 1.28
C GLU A 4 8.49 -6.92 1.90
N PHE A 5 7.34 -6.60 1.31
CA PHE A 5 6.56 -5.48 1.78
C PHE A 5 6.27 -5.56 3.27
N ALA A 6 5.87 -6.73 3.73
CA ALA A 6 5.48 -6.88 5.13
C ALA A 6 6.61 -6.47 6.06
N SER A 7 7.83 -6.86 5.73
CA SER A 7 8.98 -6.48 6.52
C SER A 7 9.24 -5.00 6.46
N ARG A 8 9.18 -4.43 5.28
CA ARG A 8 9.47 -3.01 5.10
C ARG A 8 8.42 -2.15 5.80
N ALA A 9 7.17 -2.55 5.70
CA ALA A 9 6.08 -1.75 6.25
C ALA A 9 5.89 -1.92 7.75
N ALA A 10 6.30 -3.05 8.28
CA ALA A 10 6.05 -3.35 9.68
C ALA A 10 6.57 -2.29 10.63
N LYS A 11 7.69 -1.69 10.33
CA LYS A 11 8.24 -0.70 11.21
C LYS A 11 7.44 0.59 11.22
N TYR A 12 6.54 0.78 10.29
CA TYR A 12 5.73 1.99 10.22
C TYR A 12 4.31 1.80 10.68
N ARG A 13 3.90 0.56 10.96
CA ARG A 13 2.50 0.30 11.22
C ARG A 13 1.95 0.98 12.46
N HIS A 14 2.80 1.37 13.39
CA HIS A 14 2.34 2.06 14.58
C HIS A 14 2.28 3.57 14.43
N ASN A 15 2.73 4.07 13.28
CA ASN A 15 2.69 5.48 13.01
C ASN A 15 1.24 5.83 12.75
N LYS A 16 0.71 6.88 13.38
CA LYS A 16 -0.67 7.21 13.17
C LYS A 16 -0.99 7.61 11.75
N GLU A 17 -0.01 7.95 10.95
CA GLU A 17 -0.26 8.28 9.56
C GLU A 17 -0.17 7.10 8.63
N TYR A 18 0.10 5.92 9.16
CA TYR A 18 0.31 4.74 8.34
C TYR A 18 -0.86 4.48 7.38
N GLU A 19 -2.05 4.44 7.91
CA GLU A 19 -3.23 4.15 7.09
C GLU A 19 -3.41 5.20 6.01
N GLY A 20 -3.25 6.47 6.36
CA GLY A 20 -3.40 7.55 5.40
C GLY A 20 -2.39 7.47 4.28
N ILE A 21 -1.16 7.13 4.62
CA ILE A 21 -0.11 7.02 3.62
C ILE A 21 -0.42 5.88 2.66
N VAL A 22 -0.86 4.74 3.17
CA VAL A 22 -1.18 3.61 2.32
C VAL A 22 -2.35 3.94 1.42
N ARG A 23 -3.40 4.57 1.95
CA ARG A 23 -4.54 4.94 1.14
C ARG A 23 -4.17 5.93 0.07
N ASN A 24 -3.33 6.90 0.41
CA ASN A 24 -2.88 7.89 -0.58
C ASN A 24 -2.03 7.26 -1.65
N ALA A 25 -1.19 6.30 -1.29
CA ALA A 25 -0.39 5.61 -2.27
C ALA A 25 -1.28 4.88 -3.28
N LEU A 26 -2.34 4.26 -2.80
CA LEU A 26 -3.26 3.58 -3.70
C LEU A 26 -4.00 4.57 -4.60
N LYS A 27 -4.33 5.74 -4.07
CA LYS A 27 -4.94 6.77 -4.89
C LYS A 27 -4.00 7.26 -5.97
N ASP A 28 -2.73 7.36 -5.65
CA ASP A 28 -1.74 7.77 -6.64
C ASP A 28 -1.66 6.78 -7.78
N ILE A 29 -1.77 5.52 -7.47
CA ILE A 29 -1.66 4.47 -8.48
C ILE A 29 -2.93 4.35 -9.31
N PHE A 30 -4.07 4.34 -8.66
CA PHE A 30 -5.32 3.99 -9.33
C PHE A 30 -6.31 5.13 -9.54
N GLY A 31 -6.11 6.24 -8.88
CA GLY A 31 -7.12 7.30 -8.88
C GLY A 31 -8.14 7.02 -7.80
N GLU A 32 -8.88 8.04 -7.43
CA GLU A 32 -9.74 7.96 -6.29
C GLU A 32 -10.84 6.91 -6.33
N PRO A 33 -11.63 6.85 -7.39
CA PRO A 33 -12.72 5.88 -7.41
C PRO A 33 -12.21 4.45 -7.36
N LEU A 34 -11.17 4.16 -8.13
CA LEU A 34 -10.67 2.80 -8.20
C LEU A 34 -9.96 2.42 -6.93
N ALA A 35 -9.25 3.37 -6.32
CA ALA A 35 -8.56 3.09 -5.06
C ALA A 35 -9.56 2.69 -3.98
N SER A 36 -10.71 3.34 -3.92
CA SER A 36 -11.74 2.98 -2.96
C SER A 36 -12.21 1.56 -3.17
N SER A 37 -12.39 1.18 -4.41
CA SER A 37 -12.79 -0.18 -4.73
C SER A 37 -11.75 -1.19 -4.30
N VAL A 38 -10.50 -0.88 -4.56
CA VAL A 38 -9.40 -1.77 -4.18
C VAL A 38 -9.39 -1.95 -2.66
N VAL A 39 -9.49 -0.86 -1.93
CA VAL A 39 -9.49 -0.93 -0.48
C VAL A 39 -10.63 -1.80 0.01
N PHE A 40 -11.80 -1.62 -0.58
CA PHE A 40 -12.95 -2.42 -0.20
C PHE A 40 -12.71 -3.90 -0.46
N HIS A 41 -12.18 -4.21 -1.63
CA HIS A 41 -11.93 -5.60 -2.01
C HIS A 41 -10.89 -6.30 -1.15
N ILE A 42 -9.92 -5.61 -0.66
CA ILE A 42 -8.89 -6.24 0.16
C ILE A 42 -9.26 -6.33 1.63
N GLY A 43 -10.42 -5.81 2.01
CA GLY A 43 -10.87 -5.94 3.38
C GLY A 43 -10.82 -4.69 4.23
N GLY A 44 -10.60 -3.55 3.61
CA GLY A 44 -10.67 -2.27 4.30
C GLY A 44 -9.51 -2.02 5.24
N THR A 45 -9.80 -1.24 6.26
CA THR A 45 -8.78 -0.80 7.21
C THR A 45 -8.05 -1.94 7.88
N GLU A 46 -8.74 -3.00 8.20
CA GLU A 46 -8.09 -4.13 8.86
C GLU A 46 -6.94 -4.69 8.05
N SER A 47 -7.14 -4.81 6.75
CA SER A 47 -6.07 -5.31 5.90
C SER A 47 -4.95 -4.31 5.77
N ILE A 48 -5.30 -3.04 5.65
CA ILE A 48 -4.29 -2.01 5.53
C ILE A 48 -3.39 -1.98 6.76
N MET A 49 -3.99 -2.13 7.94
CA MET A 49 -3.22 -2.03 9.18
C MET A 49 -2.36 -3.25 9.48
N ASP A 50 -2.53 -4.31 8.71
CA ASP A 50 -1.73 -5.52 8.89
C ASP A 50 -0.88 -5.72 7.63
N PRO A 51 0.39 -5.34 7.67
CA PRO A 51 1.22 -5.40 6.45
C PRO A 51 1.25 -6.77 5.78
N SER A 52 1.30 -7.84 6.56
CA SER A 52 1.30 -9.17 5.97
C SER A 52 0.00 -9.48 5.27
N LEU A 53 -1.10 -9.11 5.88
CA LEU A 53 -2.39 -9.35 5.29
C LEU A 53 -2.58 -8.48 4.06
N PHE A 54 -2.16 -7.23 4.15
CA PHE A 54 -2.25 -6.30 3.02
C PHE A 54 -1.50 -6.88 1.83
N GLU A 55 -0.28 -7.32 2.06
CA GLU A 55 0.53 -7.90 1.00
C GLU A 55 -0.17 -9.09 0.37
N LYS A 56 -0.67 -10.00 1.20
CA LYS A 56 -1.32 -11.19 0.72
C LYS A 56 -2.55 -10.85 -0.12
N LYS A 57 -3.36 -9.90 0.34
CA LYS A 57 -4.56 -9.53 -0.39
C LYS A 57 -4.24 -8.84 -1.72
N ILE A 58 -3.25 -7.98 -1.72
CA ILE A 58 -2.85 -7.31 -2.95
C ILE A 58 -2.37 -8.35 -3.96
N ARG A 59 -1.61 -9.34 -3.50
CA ARG A 59 -1.13 -10.37 -4.41
C ARG A 59 -2.27 -11.22 -4.95
N LEU A 60 -3.28 -11.45 -4.15
CA LEU A 60 -4.43 -12.21 -4.61
C LEU A 60 -5.22 -11.45 -5.67
N VAL A 61 -5.34 -10.16 -5.50
CA VAL A 61 -6.13 -9.37 -6.42
C VAL A 61 -5.38 -9.04 -7.71
N PHE A 62 -4.11 -8.70 -7.61
CA PHE A 62 -3.36 -8.22 -8.76
C PHE A 62 -2.37 -9.22 -9.35
N GLY A 63 -2.13 -10.30 -8.66
CA GLY A 63 -1.23 -11.32 -9.19
C GLY A 63 0.15 -10.79 -9.48
N PRO A 64 0.68 -11.03 -10.68
CA PRO A 64 2.06 -10.66 -10.97
C PRO A 64 2.34 -9.17 -10.87
N GLY A 65 1.33 -8.33 -10.99
CA GLY A 65 1.56 -6.89 -10.89
C GLY A 65 1.67 -6.38 -9.47
N ALA A 66 1.43 -7.26 -8.50
CA ALA A 66 1.40 -6.82 -7.11
C ALA A 66 2.72 -6.24 -6.62
N ASP A 67 3.84 -6.76 -7.12
CA ASP A 67 5.14 -6.27 -6.66
C ASP A 67 5.33 -4.79 -6.92
N LEU A 68 4.86 -4.31 -8.06
CA LEU A 68 5.00 -2.90 -8.36
C LEU A 68 4.16 -2.05 -7.42
N ILE A 69 2.95 -2.52 -7.12
CA ILE A 69 2.08 -1.80 -6.22
C ILE A 69 2.66 -1.77 -4.82
N LEU A 70 3.10 -2.93 -4.35
CA LEU A 70 3.64 -3.03 -3.00
C LEU A 70 4.91 -2.22 -2.84
N ASP A 71 5.75 -2.20 -3.86
CA ASP A 71 6.97 -1.42 -3.80
C ASP A 71 6.65 0.07 -3.72
N TYR A 72 5.67 0.51 -4.50
CA TYR A 72 5.29 1.91 -4.47
C TYR A 72 4.78 2.32 -3.08
N VAL A 73 3.93 1.49 -2.50
CA VAL A 73 3.40 1.77 -1.17
C VAL A 73 4.53 1.80 -0.14
N ALA A 74 5.44 0.84 -0.22
CA ALA A 74 6.55 0.78 0.72
C ALA A 74 7.43 2.03 0.61
N LYS A 75 7.68 2.48 -0.60
CA LYS A 75 8.49 3.67 -0.79
C LYS A 75 7.82 4.90 -0.20
N LYS A 76 6.50 4.99 -0.32
CA LYS A 76 5.79 6.10 0.28
C LYS A 76 5.88 6.05 1.80
N LEU A 77 5.84 4.86 2.37
CA LEU A 77 5.98 4.72 3.81
C LEU A 77 7.38 5.10 4.26
N GLU A 78 8.37 4.74 3.47
CA GLU A 78 9.76 5.02 3.81
C GLU A 78 10.09 6.50 3.65
N ASN A 79 9.41 7.18 2.73
CA ASN A 79 9.68 8.59 2.46
C ASN A 79 8.39 9.39 2.35
N PRO A 80 7.66 9.52 3.43
CA PRO A 80 6.35 10.15 3.35
C PRO A 80 6.38 11.62 2.98
N ARG A 81 7.50 12.31 3.29
CA ARG A 81 7.59 13.67 2.94
C ARG A 81 7.99 13.90 1.54
N LYS A 82 8.60 12.92 0.88
CA LYS A 82 9.06 13.09 -0.44
C LYS A 82 7.92 12.85 -1.37
N ARG A 83 7.37 13.87 -2.01
CA ARG A 83 6.32 13.65 -2.89
C ARG A 83 6.85 13.15 -4.14
N ILE A 84 6.21 12.26 -4.78
CA ILE A 84 6.58 11.77 -6.06
C ILE A 84 5.95 12.66 -7.03
N VAL A 85 6.64 13.66 -7.42
CA VAL A 85 6.09 14.62 -8.27
C VAL A 85 6.31 14.34 -9.66
N ARG A 86 5.35 14.50 -10.45
CA ARG A 86 5.53 14.29 -11.73
C ARG A 86 5.50 15.49 -12.30
N LYS A 87 6.03 16.04 -12.70
CA LYS A 87 5.99 17.22 -13.18
C LYS A 87 6.20 17.33 -14.28
#